data_fc2f2d47dec62ad1b67835ca50ff0ebc
#
_entry.id   fc2f2d47dec62ad1b67835ca50ff0ebc
#
_cell.length_a   1.000
_cell.length_b   1.000
_cell.length_c   1.000
_cell.angle_alpha   90.00
_cell.angle_beta   90.00
_cell.angle_gamma   90.00
#
_symmetry.space_group_name_H-M   'P 1'
#
loop_
_entity.id
_entity.type
_entity.pdbx_description
1 polymer ?
#
loop_
_entity_poly.entity_id
_entity_poly.type
_entity_poly.pdbx_seq_one_letter_code
_entity_poly.pdbx_strand_id
1 'polypeptide(L)'
;RQPVTSQVLPRDLHAEYIATLGLIATSLEEFATEIRGLQRSEIHEVEEHFNPGQKGSSAMPHKRNPIGSENICGMARVLRGNIVTAYENVALWHERDISHSSAERVILPDSTIGLDYMLHRFNKILSSLDVFPETMKENMNKTYGLIYSQRLLLKLINTGMSREKAYDMVQKLTAKSWNEHVQFRELVDQSEIADILPKSEIDDAFDY
;
A
#
# COMPACT_ATOMS: atom_id res chain seq x y z
N ARG A 1 -8.01 -16.26 28.97
CA ARG A 1 -7.78 -16.45 30.43
C ARG A 1 -6.71 -17.51 30.61
N GLN A 2 -5.70 -17.22 31.45
CA GLN A 2 -4.74 -18.24 31.87
C GLN A 2 -5.39 -19.12 32.96
N PRO A 3 -5.11 -20.43 32.97
CA PRO A 3 -5.71 -21.35 33.97
C PRO A 3 -5.18 -21.09 35.38
N VAL A 4 -3.95 -20.60 35.52
CA VAL A 4 -3.31 -20.24 36.79
C VAL A 4 -2.48 -18.99 36.58
N THR A 5 -2.57 -18.04 37.52
CA THR A 5 -1.75 -16.81 37.51
C THR A 5 -1.26 -16.51 38.91
N SER A 6 -0.10 -15.83 39.02
CA SER A 6 0.35 -15.18 40.25
C SER A 6 -0.46 -13.87 40.47
N GLN A 7 -0.28 -13.29 41.68
CA GLN A 7 -0.86 -11.98 42.00
C GLN A 7 -0.37 -10.88 41.03
N VAL A 8 0.86 -10.97 40.57
CA VAL A 8 1.48 -10.05 39.63
C VAL A 8 1.65 -10.77 38.30
N LEU A 9 0.95 -10.30 37.28
CA LEU A 9 1.09 -10.84 35.92
C LEU A 9 2.43 -10.39 35.33
N PRO A 10 3.15 -11.27 34.62
CA PRO A 10 4.32 -10.88 33.84
C PRO A 10 3.95 -9.81 32.80
N ARG A 11 4.76 -8.77 32.67
CA ARG A 11 4.47 -7.63 31.76
C ARG A 11 4.82 -7.91 30.31
N ASP A 12 5.51 -8.99 30.02
CA ASP A 12 5.70 -9.49 28.65
C ASP A 12 4.37 -9.74 27.95
N LEU A 13 3.36 -10.28 28.63
CA LEU A 13 2.01 -10.47 28.07
C LEU A 13 1.33 -9.14 27.67
N HIS A 14 1.52 -8.09 28.48
CA HIS A 14 1.01 -6.76 28.17
C HIS A 14 1.80 -6.12 27.03
N ALA A 15 3.11 -6.35 27.00
CA ALA A 15 3.99 -5.87 25.94
C ALA A 15 3.63 -6.54 24.59
N GLU A 16 3.38 -7.85 24.57
CA GLU A 16 2.89 -8.56 23.38
C GLU A 16 1.56 -7.99 22.87
N TYR A 17 0.62 -7.72 23.77
CA TYR A 17 -0.66 -7.12 23.43
C TYR A 17 -0.48 -5.75 22.77
N ILE A 18 0.26 -4.82 23.40
CA ILE A 18 0.51 -3.49 22.85
C ILE A 18 1.30 -3.55 21.53
N ALA A 19 2.27 -4.45 21.42
CA ALA A 19 3.02 -4.67 20.18
C ALA A 19 2.10 -5.14 19.04
N THR A 20 1.15 -6.02 19.34
CA THR A 20 0.16 -6.48 18.37
C THR A 20 -0.75 -5.33 17.90
N LEU A 21 -1.23 -4.46 18.81
CA LEU A 21 -2.01 -3.27 18.44
C LEU A 21 -1.18 -2.33 17.54
N GLY A 22 0.09 -2.11 17.88
CA GLY A 22 1.00 -1.30 17.08
C GLY A 22 1.29 -1.88 15.70
N LEU A 23 1.36 -3.21 15.57
CA LEU A 23 1.53 -3.89 14.28
C LEU A 23 0.29 -3.71 13.39
N ILE A 24 -0.92 -3.88 13.95
CA ILE A 24 -2.17 -3.63 13.22
C ILE A 24 -2.24 -2.15 12.76
N ALA A 25 -1.88 -1.21 13.63
CA ALA A 25 -1.82 0.20 13.28
C ALA A 25 -0.82 0.48 12.15
N THR A 26 0.30 -0.24 12.11
CA THR A 26 1.31 -0.13 11.04
C THR A 26 0.76 -0.62 9.69
N SER A 27 0.00 -1.71 9.68
CA SER A 27 -0.67 -2.19 8.46
C SER A 27 -1.73 -1.20 7.95
N LEU A 28 -2.49 -0.57 8.87
CA LEU A 28 -3.42 0.50 8.49
C LEU A 28 -2.70 1.72 7.92
N GLU A 29 -1.52 2.07 8.44
CA GLU A 29 -0.70 3.14 7.89
C GLU A 29 -0.20 2.81 6.48
N GLU A 30 0.19 1.57 6.21
CA GLU A 30 0.59 1.11 4.88
C GLU A 30 -0.53 1.33 3.86
N PHE A 31 -1.74 0.85 4.16
CA PHE A 31 -2.91 1.06 3.29
C PHE A 31 -3.27 2.55 3.13
N ALA A 32 -3.24 3.32 4.20
CA ALA A 32 -3.51 4.74 4.15
C ALA A 32 -2.45 5.51 3.33
N THR A 33 -1.21 5.08 3.38
CA THR A 33 -0.11 5.64 2.57
C THR A 33 -0.32 5.38 1.10
N GLU A 34 -0.81 4.19 0.73
CA GLU A 34 -1.16 3.86 -0.65
C GLU A 34 -2.30 4.75 -1.17
N ILE A 35 -3.39 4.91 -0.41
CA ILE A 35 -4.48 5.83 -0.78
C ILE A 35 -3.94 7.25 -1.02
N ARG A 36 -3.07 7.76 -0.13
CA ARG A 36 -2.43 9.06 -0.29
C ARG A 36 -1.58 9.14 -1.55
N GLY A 37 -0.90 8.04 -1.90
CA GLY A 37 -0.12 7.91 -3.12
C GLY A 37 -1.00 7.99 -4.38
N LEU A 38 -2.09 7.24 -4.40
CA LEU A 38 -3.03 7.16 -5.51
C LEU A 38 -3.83 8.46 -5.71
N GLN A 39 -4.05 9.24 -4.64
CA GLN A 39 -4.77 10.52 -4.69
C GLN A 39 -3.91 11.69 -5.20
N ARG A 40 -2.60 11.53 -5.37
CA ARG A 40 -1.75 12.60 -5.91
C ARG A 40 -2.26 13.07 -7.28
N SER A 41 -2.17 14.36 -7.56
CA SER A 41 -2.72 14.98 -8.77
C SER A 41 -2.19 14.36 -10.08
N GLU A 42 -0.94 13.89 -10.09
CA GLU A 42 -0.29 13.25 -11.23
C GLU A 42 -0.69 11.77 -11.42
N ILE A 43 -1.33 11.15 -10.42
CA ILE A 43 -1.82 9.77 -10.46
C ILE A 43 -3.34 9.77 -10.54
N HIS A 44 -4.01 10.32 -9.54
CA HIS A 44 -5.46 10.54 -9.43
C HIS A 44 -6.31 9.30 -9.80
N GLU A 45 -5.94 8.15 -9.24
CA GLU A 45 -6.65 6.89 -9.45
C GLU A 45 -7.76 6.64 -8.42
N VAL A 46 -7.60 7.25 -7.23
CA VAL A 46 -8.63 7.27 -6.17
C VAL A 46 -8.65 8.62 -5.48
N GLU A 47 -9.74 8.92 -4.77
CA GLU A 47 -9.85 10.11 -3.93
C GLU A 47 -10.70 9.79 -2.69
N GLU A 48 -10.31 10.29 -1.50
CA GLU A 48 -11.23 10.30 -0.35
C GLU A 48 -12.45 11.15 -0.69
N HIS A 49 -13.63 10.61 -0.43
CA HIS A 49 -14.89 11.29 -0.75
C HIS A 49 -14.97 12.68 -0.11
N PHE A 50 -15.21 13.67 -0.94
CA PHE A 50 -15.26 15.06 -0.53
C PHE A 50 -16.72 15.55 -0.42
N ASN A 51 -17.21 15.71 0.80
CA ASN A 51 -18.60 16.08 1.03
C ASN A 51 -18.90 17.51 0.56
N PRO A 52 -20.13 17.79 0.09
CA PRO A 52 -20.56 19.15 -0.22
C PRO A 52 -20.37 20.07 0.98
N GLY A 53 -19.68 21.21 0.76
CA GLY A 53 -19.37 22.19 1.82
C GLY A 53 -18.12 21.89 2.64
N GLN A 54 -17.45 20.76 2.43
CA GLN A 54 -16.16 20.48 3.05
C GLN A 54 -15.09 21.42 2.50
N LYS A 55 -14.20 21.91 3.39
CA LYS A 55 -13.07 22.75 3.00
C LYS A 55 -11.78 21.93 3.04
N GLY A 56 -11.13 21.76 1.90
CA GLY A 56 -9.84 21.03 1.80
C GLY A 56 -8.63 21.90 2.14
N SER A 57 -8.77 23.22 2.04
CA SER A 57 -7.71 24.20 2.31
C SER A 57 -8.31 25.56 2.65
N SER A 58 -7.63 26.32 3.50
CA SER A 58 -8.00 27.71 3.81
C SER A 58 -7.64 28.70 2.69
N ALA A 59 -6.66 28.34 1.85
CA ALA A 59 -6.10 29.22 0.83
C ALA A 59 -6.43 28.80 -0.61
N MET A 60 -6.63 27.50 -0.87
CA MET A 60 -6.85 26.93 -2.20
C MET A 60 -8.19 26.17 -2.24
N PRO A 61 -9.27 26.78 -2.77
CA PRO A 61 -10.62 26.17 -2.74
C PRO A 61 -10.74 24.82 -3.48
N HIS A 62 -9.88 24.58 -4.47
CA HIS A 62 -9.86 23.35 -5.27
C HIS A 62 -9.06 22.22 -4.65
N LYS A 63 -8.27 22.50 -3.57
CA LYS A 63 -7.39 21.51 -2.97
C LYS A 63 -8.18 20.49 -2.16
N ARG A 64 -8.02 19.22 -2.51
CA ARG A 64 -8.60 18.06 -1.82
C ARG A 64 -7.47 17.23 -1.24
N ASN A 65 -7.36 17.21 0.08
CA ASN A 65 -6.33 16.45 0.78
C ASN A 65 -6.90 15.16 1.33
N PRO A 66 -6.14 14.05 1.35
CA PRO A 66 -6.51 12.79 1.98
C PRO A 66 -6.38 12.88 3.52
N ILE A 67 -7.18 13.75 4.14
CA ILE A 67 -7.07 14.09 5.57
C ILE A 67 -7.32 12.87 6.47
N GLY A 68 -8.21 11.97 6.06
CA GLY A 68 -8.49 10.75 6.78
C GLY A 68 -7.27 9.83 6.83
N SER A 69 -6.66 9.57 5.68
CA SER A 69 -5.46 8.74 5.55
C SER A 69 -4.24 9.39 6.23
N GLU A 70 -4.08 10.70 6.13
CA GLU A 70 -3.03 11.44 6.86
C GLU A 70 -3.17 11.27 8.37
N ASN A 71 -4.39 11.36 8.89
CA ASN A 71 -4.68 11.17 10.30
C ASN A 71 -4.34 9.74 10.77
N ILE A 72 -4.68 8.71 10.00
CA ILE A 72 -4.34 7.31 10.29
C ILE A 72 -2.82 7.14 10.38
N CYS A 73 -2.07 7.69 9.42
CA CYS A 73 -0.60 7.64 9.44
C CYS A 73 -0.02 8.33 10.70
N GLY A 74 -0.63 9.43 11.14
CA GLY A 74 -0.23 10.10 12.39
C GLY A 74 -0.50 9.26 13.63
N MET A 75 -1.70 8.67 13.73
CA MET A 75 -2.09 7.83 14.87
C MET A 75 -1.25 6.56 14.99
N ALA A 76 -0.87 5.94 13.90
CA ALA A 76 0.00 4.77 13.91
C ALA A 76 1.34 5.03 14.59
N ARG A 77 1.89 6.24 14.47
CA ARG A 77 3.14 6.64 15.14
C ARG A 77 2.98 6.66 16.66
N VAL A 78 1.83 7.12 17.14
CA VAL A 78 1.51 7.16 18.59
C VAL A 78 1.44 5.73 19.13
N LEU A 79 0.71 4.84 18.47
CA LEU A 79 0.57 3.45 18.91
C LEU A 79 1.92 2.72 18.90
N ARG A 80 2.77 2.94 17.90
CA ARG A 80 4.14 2.39 17.90
C ARG A 80 5.01 2.95 19.02
N GLY A 81 4.85 4.22 19.37
CA GLY A 81 5.54 4.82 20.51
C GLY A 81 5.20 4.13 21.84
N ASN A 82 3.97 3.72 22.02
CA ASN A 82 3.49 3.02 23.21
C ASN A 82 4.13 1.63 23.39
N ILE A 83 4.61 0.99 22.33
CA ILE A 83 5.29 -0.32 22.36
C ILE A 83 6.58 -0.21 23.20
N VAL A 84 7.35 0.86 23.02
CA VAL A 84 8.60 1.07 23.79
C VAL A 84 8.29 1.14 25.27
N THR A 85 7.29 1.91 25.66
CA THR A 85 6.85 2.00 27.06
C THR A 85 6.41 0.64 27.63
N ALA A 86 5.71 -0.17 26.82
CA ALA A 86 5.29 -1.51 27.23
C ALA A 86 6.49 -2.45 27.43
N TYR A 87 7.52 -2.37 26.59
CA TYR A 87 8.76 -3.16 26.76
C TYR A 87 9.54 -2.74 28.00
N GLU A 88 9.65 -1.45 28.29
CA GLU A 88 10.31 -0.93 29.47
C GLU A 88 9.62 -1.36 30.78
N ASN A 89 8.33 -1.66 30.74
CA ASN A 89 7.56 -2.16 31.88
C ASN A 89 7.83 -3.65 32.21
N VAL A 90 8.53 -4.40 31.36
CA VAL A 90 8.82 -5.83 31.57
C VAL A 90 9.81 -6.04 32.72
N ALA A 91 10.87 -5.24 32.74
CA ALA A 91 11.93 -5.34 33.76
C ALA A 91 11.51 -4.62 35.03
N LEU A 92 11.13 -5.36 36.05
CA LEU A 92 10.78 -4.86 37.39
C LEU A 92 11.90 -5.13 38.38
N TRP A 93 11.95 -4.34 39.48
CA TRP A 93 12.88 -4.57 40.57
C TRP A 93 12.45 -5.76 41.42
N HIS A 94 13.35 -6.69 41.65
CA HIS A 94 13.15 -7.91 42.41
C HIS A 94 11.93 -8.69 41.88
N GLU A 95 11.02 -9.06 42.76
CA GLU A 95 9.79 -9.80 42.34
C GLU A 95 8.66 -8.87 41.92
N ARG A 96 8.68 -7.61 42.34
CA ARG A 96 7.65 -6.63 42.03
C ARG A 96 8.07 -5.22 42.43
N ASP A 97 7.80 -4.25 41.55
CA ASP A 97 7.64 -2.84 41.88
C ASP A 97 6.38 -2.28 41.25
N ILE A 98 6.09 -0.98 41.38
CA ILE A 98 4.89 -0.36 40.89
C ILE A 98 5.14 0.63 39.72
N SER A 99 6.38 0.70 39.23
CA SER A 99 6.77 1.66 38.17
C SER A 99 5.93 1.52 36.90
N HIS A 100 5.54 0.31 36.52
CA HIS A 100 4.68 0.04 35.35
C HIS A 100 3.27 0.59 35.48
N SER A 101 2.74 0.75 36.70
CA SER A 101 1.33 1.06 36.92
C SER A 101 0.88 2.39 36.32
N SER A 102 1.68 3.45 36.48
CA SER A 102 1.38 4.77 35.93
C SER A 102 1.42 4.77 34.39
N ALA A 103 2.42 4.10 33.82
CA ALA A 103 2.57 3.99 32.37
C ALA A 103 1.44 3.18 31.71
N GLU A 104 1.06 2.04 32.31
CA GLU A 104 -0.03 1.19 31.80
C GLU A 104 -1.39 1.88 31.82
N ARG A 105 -1.63 2.78 32.75
CA ARG A 105 -2.87 3.60 32.78
C ARG A 105 -3.04 4.50 31.59
N VAL A 106 -1.94 4.82 30.89
CA VAL A 106 -1.92 5.61 29.67
C VAL A 106 -1.90 4.69 28.46
N ILE A 107 -0.87 3.84 28.33
CA ILE A 107 -0.63 3.12 27.08
C ILE A 107 -1.69 2.06 26.76
N LEU A 108 -2.31 1.40 27.74
CA LEU A 108 -3.33 0.38 27.49
C LEU A 108 -4.62 0.98 26.95
N PRO A 109 -5.28 1.96 27.64
CA PRO A 109 -6.48 2.57 27.09
C PRO A 109 -6.21 3.34 25.81
N ASP A 110 -5.15 4.14 25.74
CA ASP A 110 -4.87 4.98 24.57
C ASP A 110 -4.56 4.16 23.33
N SER A 111 -3.83 3.05 23.46
CA SER A 111 -3.58 2.16 22.31
C SER A 111 -4.83 1.44 21.86
N THR A 112 -5.67 0.99 22.78
CA THR A 112 -6.92 0.26 22.47
C THR A 112 -7.93 1.20 21.80
N ILE A 113 -8.19 2.36 22.41
CA ILE A 113 -9.10 3.37 21.88
C ILE A 113 -8.58 3.94 20.56
N GLY A 114 -7.27 4.21 20.48
CA GLY A 114 -6.62 4.72 19.29
C GLY A 114 -6.76 3.77 18.10
N LEU A 115 -6.55 2.47 18.31
CA LEU A 115 -6.72 1.48 17.24
C LEU A 115 -8.18 1.32 16.82
N ASP A 116 -9.11 1.28 17.77
CA ASP A 116 -10.54 1.23 17.45
C ASP A 116 -10.98 2.43 16.60
N TYR A 117 -10.55 3.64 16.98
CA TYR A 117 -10.77 4.84 16.19
C TYR A 117 -10.18 4.72 14.76
N MET A 118 -8.94 4.22 14.64
CA MET A 118 -8.28 4.04 13.33
C MET A 118 -9.06 3.09 12.44
N LEU A 119 -9.51 1.95 12.97
CA LEU A 119 -10.30 0.95 12.25
C LEU A 119 -11.64 1.53 11.75
N HIS A 120 -12.38 2.20 12.62
CA HIS A 120 -13.63 2.85 12.24
C HIS A 120 -13.44 3.92 11.18
N ARG A 121 -12.41 4.76 11.35
CA ARG A 121 -12.09 5.81 10.39
C ARG A 121 -11.67 5.26 9.03
N PHE A 122 -10.82 4.24 9.03
CA PHE A 122 -10.36 3.61 7.79
C PHE A 122 -11.51 2.91 7.05
N ASN A 123 -12.37 2.19 7.77
CA ASN A 123 -13.57 1.60 7.19
C ASN A 123 -14.48 2.65 6.54
N LYS A 124 -14.63 3.82 7.18
CA LYS A 124 -15.41 4.93 6.59
C LYS A 124 -14.77 5.46 5.31
N ILE A 125 -13.44 5.59 5.26
CA ILE A 125 -12.72 6.02 4.06
C ILE A 125 -12.97 5.04 2.91
N LEU A 126 -12.74 3.74 3.15
CA LEU A 126 -12.91 2.70 2.13
C LEU A 126 -14.35 2.59 1.62
N SER A 127 -15.34 2.72 2.52
CA SER A 127 -16.75 2.62 2.15
C SER A 127 -17.26 3.76 1.26
N SER A 128 -16.54 4.87 1.23
CA SER A 128 -16.90 6.06 0.46
C SER A 128 -15.82 6.50 -0.53
N LEU A 129 -14.81 5.67 -0.77
CA LEU A 129 -13.71 6.00 -1.66
C LEU A 129 -14.19 6.20 -3.10
N ASP A 130 -13.86 7.32 -3.69
CA ASP A 130 -14.10 7.59 -5.11
C ASP A 130 -12.97 6.92 -5.91
N VAL A 131 -13.33 6.06 -6.89
CA VAL A 131 -12.39 5.30 -7.72
C VAL A 131 -12.55 5.72 -9.17
N PHE A 132 -11.44 5.95 -9.89
CA PHE A 132 -11.41 6.44 -11.26
C PHE A 132 -10.79 5.40 -12.22
N PRO A 133 -11.55 4.38 -12.67
CA PRO A 133 -11.03 3.30 -13.50
C PRO A 133 -10.46 3.79 -14.85
N GLU A 134 -11.03 4.83 -15.41
CA GLU A 134 -10.54 5.37 -16.70
C GLU A 134 -9.16 6.03 -16.51
N THR A 135 -8.95 6.77 -15.41
CA THR A 135 -7.63 7.31 -15.08
C THR A 135 -6.59 6.21 -14.83
N MET A 136 -7.00 5.10 -14.19
CA MET A 136 -6.12 3.93 -14.02
C MET A 136 -5.67 3.38 -15.37
N LYS A 137 -6.58 3.24 -16.34
CA LYS A 137 -6.26 2.78 -17.70
C LYS A 137 -5.33 3.77 -18.43
N GLU A 138 -5.60 5.07 -18.29
CA GLU A 138 -4.74 6.10 -18.86
C GLU A 138 -3.31 6.02 -18.28
N ASN A 139 -3.20 5.84 -16.97
CA ASN A 139 -1.92 5.70 -16.29
C ASN A 139 -1.16 4.44 -16.74
N MET A 140 -1.84 3.32 -16.91
CA MET A 140 -1.24 2.10 -17.47
C MET A 140 -0.65 2.34 -18.87
N ASN A 141 -1.32 3.18 -19.67
CA ASN A 141 -0.90 3.49 -21.04
C ASN A 141 0.18 4.56 -21.15
N LYS A 142 0.50 5.30 -20.07
CA LYS A 142 1.55 6.34 -20.05
C LYS A 142 2.93 5.84 -20.46
N THR A 143 3.18 4.54 -20.34
CA THR A 143 4.43 3.90 -20.78
C THR A 143 4.33 3.25 -22.14
N TYR A 144 3.41 3.69 -22.98
CA TYR A 144 3.22 3.18 -24.36
C TYR A 144 3.00 1.66 -24.45
N GLY A 145 2.44 1.05 -23.39
CA GLY A 145 2.21 -0.39 -23.32
C GLY A 145 3.43 -1.22 -22.90
N LEU A 146 4.50 -0.62 -22.40
CA LEU A 146 5.70 -1.33 -21.93
C LEU A 146 5.45 -2.27 -20.75
N ILE A 147 4.36 -2.06 -20.01
CA ILE A 147 3.94 -2.95 -18.91
C ILE A 147 3.70 -4.39 -19.39
N TYR A 148 3.39 -4.60 -20.66
CA TYR A 148 3.13 -5.90 -21.27
C TYR A 148 4.39 -6.63 -21.74
N SER A 149 5.57 -6.00 -21.68
CA SER A 149 6.83 -6.54 -22.20
C SER A 149 7.21 -7.89 -21.60
N GLN A 150 6.97 -8.09 -20.30
CA GLN A 150 7.26 -9.37 -19.63
C GLN A 150 6.34 -10.49 -20.14
N ARG A 151 5.05 -10.22 -20.34
CA ARG A 151 4.11 -11.23 -20.86
C ARG A 151 4.51 -11.65 -22.26
N LEU A 152 4.86 -10.70 -23.12
CA LEU A 152 5.36 -10.99 -24.46
C LEU A 152 6.66 -11.81 -24.44
N LEU A 153 7.60 -11.46 -23.55
CA LEU A 153 8.83 -12.23 -23.34
C LEU A 153 8.54 -13.69 -23.00
N LEU A 154 7.61 -13.93 -22.09
CA LEU A 154 7.24 -15.31 -21.67
C LEU A 154 6.58 -16.07 -22.81
N LYS A 155 5.74 -15.43 -23.64
CA LYS A 155 5.15 -16.05 -24.85
C LYS A 155 6.24 -16.50 -25.83
N LEU A 156 7.26 -15.69 -26.06
CA LEU A 156 8.41 -16.06 -26.92
C LEU A 156 9.19 -17.25 -26.37
N ILE A 157 9.45 -17.27 -25.06
CA ILE A 157 10.14 -18.40 -24.42
C ILE A 157 9.31 -19.70 -24.58
N ASN A 158 8.00 -19.62 -24.47
CA ASN A 158 7.12 -20.78 -24.63
C ASN A 158 7.14 -21.41 -26.03
N THR A 159 7.60 -20.69 -27.07
CA THR A 159 7.85 -21.27 -28.40
C THR A 159 9.11 -22.13 -28.48
N GLY A 160 9.89 -22.21 -27.40
CA GLY A 160 11.20 -22.91 -27.36
C GLY A 160 12.38 -21.99 -27.62
N MET A 161 12.17 -20.67 -27.73
CA MET A 161 13.25 -19.68 -27.86
C MET A 161 14.03 -19.59 -26.56
N SER A 162 15.37 -19.42 -26.67
CA SER A 162 16.20 -19.15 -25.51
C SER A 162 15.79 -17.80 -24.85
N ARG A 163 15.86 -17.76 -23.52
CA ARG A 163 15.53 -16.55 -22.74
C ARG A 163 16.34 -15.33 -23.19
N GLU A 164 17.61 -15.51 -23.47
CA GLU A 164 18.52 -14.46 -23.90
C GLU A 164 18.07 -13.86 -25.24
N LYS A 165 17.79 -14.70 -26.23
CA LYS A 165 17.32 -14.24 -27.54
C LYS A 165 15.97 -13.53 -27.45
N ALA A 166 15.02 -14.11 -26.70
CA ALA A 166 13.70 -13.47 -26.48
C ALA A 166 13.84 -12.13 -25.78
N TYR A 167 14.71 -12.04 -24.77
CA TYR A 167 14.99 -10.79 -24.04
C TYR A 167 15.55 -9.69 -24.96
N ASP A 168 16.56 -10.04 -25.77
CA ASP A 168 17.20 -9.09 -26.69
C ASP A 168 16.20 -8.53 -27.73
N MET A 169 15.30 -9.38 -28.24
CA MET A 169 14.26 -8.96 -29.17
C MET A 169 13.29 -7.98 -28.50
N VAL A 170 12.77 -8.33 -27.33
CA VAL A 170 11.83 -7.47 -26.61
C VAL A 170 12.49 -6.18 -26.16
N GLN A 171 13.73 -6.24 -25.65
CA GLN A 171 14.46 -5.05 -25.18
C GLN A 171 14.69 -4.01 -26.28
N LYS A 172 15.02 -4.42 -27.49
CA LYS A 172 15.19 -3.50 -28.63
C LYS A 172 13.90 -2.74 -28.92
N LEU A 173 12.75 -3.43 -28.91
CA LEU A 173 11.47 -2.82 -29.18
C LEU A 173 11.00 -1.93 -28.03
N THR A 174 11.23 -2.33 -26.77
CA THR A 174 10.88 -1.50 -25.60
C THR A 174 11.70 -0.24 -25.54
N ALA A 175 13.00 -0.30 -25.85
CA ALA A 175 13.87 0.88 -25.95
C ALA A 175 13.40 1.84 -27.06
N LYS A 176 13.02 1.32 -28.23
CA LYS A 176 12.47 2.11 -29.33
C LYS A 176 11.15 2.76 -28.95
N SER A 177 10.23 2.00 -28.37
CA SER A 177 8.94 2.50 -27.90
C SER A 177 9.09 3.67 -26.93
N TRP A 178 9.97 3.53 -25.94
CA TRP A 178 10.24 4.56 -24.96
C TRP A 178 10.85 5.83 -25.56
N ASN A 179 11.86 5.67 -26.39
CA ASN A 179 12.61 6.80 -26.96
C ASN A 179 11.82 7.58 -28.02
N GLU A 180 11.03 6.88 -28.83
CA GLU A 180 10.25 7.46 -29.94
C GLU A 180 8.80 7.78 -29.56
N HIS A 181 8.36 7.43 -28.34
CA HIS A 181 6.98 7.61 -27.84
C HIS A 181 5.93 6.90 -28.72
N VAL A 182 6.28 5.72 -29.24
CA VAL A 182 5.42 4.89 -30.09
C VAL A 182 4.86 3.74 -29.28
N GLN A 183 3.60 3.35 -29.57
CA GLN A 183 2.97 2.23 -28.89
C GLN A 183 3.78 0.94 -29.10
N PHE A 184 4.12 0.28 -28.00
CA PHE A 184 4.90 -0.95 -28.02
C PHE A 184 4.24 -2.05 -28.84
N ARG A 185 2.90 -2.12 -28.80
CA ARG A 185 2.12 -3.04 -29.62
C ARG A 185 2.33 -2.85 -31.12
N GLU A 186 2.35 -1.62 -31.62
CA GLU A 186 2.58 -1.32 -33.03
C GLU A 186 3.97 -1.77 -33.48
N LEU A 187 4.98 -1.58 -32.64
CA LEU A 187 6.35 -2.03 -32.92
C LEU A 187 6.44 -3.56 -32.95
N VAL A 188 5.70 -4.25 -32.07
CA VAL A 188 5.63 -5.73 -32.06
C VAL A 188 4.99 -6.25 -33.34
N ASP A 189 3.86 -5.67 -33.76
CA ASP A 189 3.12 -6.08 -34.97
C ASP A 189 3.93 -5.88 -36.27
N GLN A 190 4.92 -4.96 -36.25
CA GLN A 190 5.81 -4.66 -37.39
C GLN A 190 7.17 -5.36 -37.29
N SER A 191 7.39 -6.19 -36.28
CA SER A 191 8.68 -6.85 -36.02
C SER A 191 8.64 -8.33 -36.36
N GLU A 192 9.80 -8.98 -36.37
CA GLU A 192 9.95 -10.42 -36.51
C GLU A 192 9.19 -11.24 -35.43
N ILE A 193 8.74 -10.62 -34.32
CA ILE A 193 7.90 -11.27 -33.33
C ILE A 193 6.55 -11.67 -33.90
N ALA A 194 5.99 -10.86 -34.81
CA ALA A 194 4.72 -11.17 -35.47
C ALA A 194 4.80 -12.39 -36.40
N ASP A 195 5.99 -12.73 -36.88
CA ASP A 195 6.23 -13.96 -37.65
C ASP A 195 6.39 -15.19 -36.77
N ILE A 196 6.77 -15.03 -35.49
CA ILE A 196 7.04 -16.09 -34.54
C ILE A 196 5.79 -16.42 -33.71
N LEU A 197 5.05 -15.43 -33.28
CA LEU A 197 3.86 -15.60 -32.44
C LEU A 197 2.58 -15.40 -33.26
N PRO A 198 1.59 -16.30 -33.13
CA PRO A 198 0.26 -16.06 -33.65
C PRO A 198 -0.34 -14.75 -33.11
N LYS A 199 -1.14 -14.08 -33.93
CA LYS A 199 -1.79 -12.82 -33.52
C LYS A 199 -2.58 -12.96 -32.21
N SER A 200 -3.25 -14.10 -32.00
CA SER A 200 -3.98 -14.39 -30.76
C SER A 200 -3.10 -14.42 -29.52
N GLU A 201 -1.84 -14.92 -29.63
CA GLU A 201 -0.89 -14.93 -28.51
C GLU A 201 -0.34 -13.53 -28.21
N ILE A 202 -0.17 -12.72 -29.27
CA ILE A 202 0.20 -11.32 -29.11
C ILE A 202 -0.97 -10.55 -28.47
N ASP A 203 -2.20 -10.76 -28.93
CA ASP A 203 -3.39 -10.12 -28.36
C ASP A 203 -3.54 -10.46 -26.85
N ASP A 204 -3.38 -11.75 -26.50
CA ASP A 204 -3.40 -12.19 -25.10
C ASP A 204 -2.27 -11.56 -24.25
N ALA A 205 -1.09 -11.35 -24.83
CA ALA A 205 0.02 -10.70 -24.13
C ALA A 205 -0.27 -9.23 -23.79
N PHE A 206 -1.12 -8.55 -24.56
CA PHE A 206 -1.50 -7.14 -24.38
C PHE A 206 -2.88 -6.95 -23.74
N ASP A 207 -3.53 -8.02 -23.30
CA ASP A 207 -4.75 -7.95 -22.51
C ASP A 207 -4.42 -7.82 -21.01
N TYR A 208 -5.27 -7.16 -20.16
CA TYR A 208 -5.05 -6.93 -18.73
C TYR A 208 -6.02 -7.69 -17.82
#